data_0b081fce2cc4f2b87e46edf52428926f
#
_entry.id   0b081fce2cc4f2b87e46edf52428926f
#
_cell.length_a   1.000
_cell.length_b   1.000
_cell.length_c   1.000
_cell.angle_alpha   90.00
_cell.angle_beta   90.00
_cell.angle_gamma   90.00
#
_symmetry.space_group_name_H-M   'P 1'
#
loop_
_entity.id
_entity.type
_entity.pdbx_description
1 polymer ?
#
loop_
_entity_poly.entity_id
_entity_poly.type
_entity_poly.pdbx_seq_one_letter_code
_entity_poly.pdbx_strand_id
1 'polypeptide(L)'
;MRDDSPLSLALDTMPWCVWLVTDVYPPGCGGSGWSTHALARVLTDRGHDVAVIAIDQTRSDVTTRVFEGIGVTSVGVRDARTVRNRLGVRDFSHAAIASYLETRLRAEPGVDILHAQHLHSGPPTVEVGRAHDRATLATVRDYWPVCLHGTSWWNTAQCDGCTTSNLTGCMSEYWQWPAPLSRIMVPWARGRLDARALGISRAHKVLTVSTAVRQRIESTLPDTDVSVVPNIVDLDAIRVAASADHGCGAAPYLLTAGKLQPTKGFDLLLSALREIDLDIPLVVAGDGPSRSALEADAASMDLPVEFLGWVDHSRLLGLQRDALAVILPSAWDEPLSRIILETMGLGTPVVAWARGGNLEMIESGVSGWLVRDPSDLREALTEVQSQDRRLQAGRAALARVAERYSPAAVYPMVAAAYAAALEDARRGRHRS
;
A
#
# COMPACT_ATOMS: atom_id res chain seq x y z
N MET A 1 1.53 34.15 6.14
CA MET A 1 0.53 34.66 5.17
C MET A 1 -0.44 33.54 4.94
N ARG A 2 -1.71 33.67 5.36
CA ARG A 2 -2.76 32.69 5.02
C ARG A 2 -3.08 32.86 3.54
N ASP A 3 -3.10 31.77 2.81
CA ASP A 3 -3.53 31.75 1.42
C ASP A 3 -5.06 31.87 1.40
N ASP A 4 -5.55 33.07 1.13
CA ASP A 4 -6.99 33.43 1.05
C ASP A 4 -7.59 33.06 -0.32
N SER A 5 -7.15 31.98 -0.95
CA SER A 5 -7.80 31.49 -2.18
C SER A 5 -9.24 31.03 -1.89
N PRO A 6 -10.22 31.25 -2.80
CA PRO A 6 -11.62 30.83 -2.61
C PRO A 6 -11.77 29.31 -2.35
N LEU A 7 -10.79 28.50 -2.73
CA LEU A 7 -10.72 27.08 -2.46
C LEU A 7 -10.34 26.78 -1.00
N SER A 8 -9.51 27.63 -0.36
CA SER A 8 -9.12 27.50 1.06
C SER A 8 -10.31 27.72 2.00
N LEU A 9 -11.16 28.70 1.69
CA LEU A 9 -12.36 29.03 2.49
C LEU A 9 -13.50 28.01 2.36
N ALA A 10 -13.57 27.25 1.26
CA ALA A 10 -14.58 26.21 1.06
C ALA A 10 -14.26 24.88 1.76
N LEU A 11 -13.00 24.67 2.20
CA LEU A 11 -12.53 23.45 2.85
C LEU A 11 -12.74 23.43 4.36
N ASP A 12 -13.08 24.58 4.98
CA ASP A 12 -13.40 24.71 6.41
C ASP A 12 -14.88 24.41 6.74
N THR A 13 -15.63 23.79 5.84
CA THR A 13 -17.06 23.54 6.03
C THR A 13 -17.33 22.19 6.66
N MET A 14 -18.11 22.21 7.76
CA MET A 14 -18.82 21.11 8.45
C MET A 14 -18.09 19.75 8.52
N PRO A 15 -17.94 19.17 9.71
CA PRO A 15 -17.33 17.85 9.85
C PRO A 15 -18.11 16.81 9.05
N TRP A 16 -17.41 16.01 8.26
CA TRP A 16 -17.98 14.86 7.56
C TRP A 16 -17.99 13.64 8.45
N CYS A 17 -19.03 12.81 8.30
CA CYS A 17 -19.04 11.47 8.85
C CYS A 17 -18.51 10.49 7.78
N VAL A 18 -17.34 9.89 8.04
CA VAL A 18 -16.55 9.09 7.08
C VAL A 18 -16.38 7.67 7.58
N TRP A 19 -16.78 6.69 6.78
CA TRP A 19 -16.41 5.30 7.02
C TRP A 19 -15.26 4.89 6.12
N LEU A 20 -14.13 4.52 6.72
CA LEU A 20 -13.00 3.91 6.04
C LEU A 20 -13.13 2.39 6.10
N VAL A 21 -13.39 1.75 4.96
CA VAL A 21 -13.55 0.30 4.87
C VAL A 21 -12.28 -0.32 4.30
N THR A 22 -11.63 -1.22 5.04
CA THR A 22 -10.31 -1.74 4.73
C THR A 22 -10.19 -3.26 4.92
N ASP A 23 -9.28 -3.90 4.18
CA ASP A 23 -9.02 -5.33 4.32
C ASP A 23 -8.16 -5.66 5.54
N VAL A 24 -7.35 -4.72 5.99
CA VAL A 24 -6.39 -4.88 7.10
C VAL A 24 -6.24 -3.57 7.89
N TYR A 25 -5.95 -3.67 9.20
CA TYR A 25 -5.73 -2.51 10.06
C TYR A 25 -4.75 -2.84 11.20
N PRO A 26 -3.93 -1.87 11.67
CA PRO A 26 -2.95 -2.10 12.73
C PRO A 26 -3.51 -2.76 14.02
N PRO A 27 -2.63 -3.41 14.85
CA PRO A 27 -1.16 -3.39 14.79
C PRO A 27 -0.55 -4.46 13.87
N GLY A 28 -1.15 -5.61 13.68
CA GLY A 28 -0.57 -6.77 12.99
C GLY A 28 -0.81 -6.77 11.48
N CYS A 29 -0.43 -5.73 10.77
CA CYS A 29 -0.69 -5.62 9.33
C CYS A 29 0.50 -5.03 8.55
N GLY A 30 0.44 -5.13 7.23
CA GLY A 30 1.38 -4.48 6.31
C GLY A 30 1.09 -3.00 6.09
N GLY A 31 1.88 -2.37 5.21
CA GLY A 31 1.87 -0.94 4.95
C GLY A 31 0.52 -0.34 4.55
N SER A 32 -0.35 -1.09 3.88
CA SER A 32 -1.70 -0.60 3.48
C SER A 32 -2.60 -0.30 4.69
N GLY A 33 -2.53 -1.13 5.74
CA GLY A 33 -3.27 -0.89 6.98
C GLY A 33 -2.76 0.35 7.71
N TRP A 34 -1.45 0.53 7.80
CA TRP A 34 -0.84 1.74 8.37
C TRP A 34 -1.15 3.00 7.55
N SER A 35 -1.27 2.88 6.23
CA SER A 35 -1.70 4.01 5.38
C SER A 35 -3.16 4.39 5.62
N THR A 36 -4.03 3.41 5.86
CA THR A 36 -5.43 3.67 6.25
C THR A 36 -5.51 4.31 7.63
N HIS A 37 -4.67 3.86 8.58
CA HIS A 37 -4.60 4.46 9.92
C HIS A 37 -4.13 5.92 9.87
N ALA A 38 -3.07 6.22 9.10
CA ALA A 38 -2.60 7.59 8.93
C ALA A 38 -3.69 8.50 8.33
N LEU A 39 -4.46 8.02 7.36
CA LEU A 39 -5.62 8.76 6.83
C LEU A 39 -6.68 8.98 7.90
N ALA A 40 -7.05 7.93 8.68
CA ALA A 40 -8.04 8.04 9.76
C ALA A 40 -7.62 9.09 10.79
N ARG A 41 -6.35 9.06 11.22
CA ARG A 41 -5.78 10.05 12.15
C ARG A 41 -5.92 11.47 11.62
N VAL A 42 -5.47 11.71 10.39
CA VAL A 42 -5.52 13.04 9.77
C VAL A 42 -6.94 13.58 9.65
N LEU A 43 -7.90 12.73 9.29
CA LEU A 43 -9.31 13.12 9.22
C LEU A 43 -9.87 13.46 10.61
N THR A 44 -9.57 12.64 11.62
CA THR A 44 -10.01 12.89 13.01
C THR A 44 -9.39 14.17 13.58
N ASP A 45 -8.09 14.40 13.36
CA ASP A 45 -7.38 15.61 13.80
C ASP A 45 -7.92 16.89 13.13
N ARG A 46 -8.59 16.75 11.98
CA ARG A 46 -9.30 17.84 11.27
C ARG A 46 -10.78 17.97 11.68
N GLY A 47 -11.22 17.22 12.69
CA GLY A 47 -12.56 17.33 13.28
C GLY A 47 -13.64 16.52 12.53
N HIS A 48 -13.27 15.62 11.62
CA HIS A 48 -14.23 14.71 10.99
C HIS A 48 -14.59 13.55 11.93
N ASP A 49 -15.82 13.06 11.81
CA ASP A 49 -16.25 11.83 12.49
C ASP A 49 -15.84 10.61 11.68
N VAL A 50 -14.90 9.82 12.20
CA VAL A 50 -14.27 8.73 11.46
C VAL A 50 -14.50 7.38 12.12
N ALA A 51 -15.08 6.44 11.39
CA ALA A 51 -15.16 5.05 11.79
C ALA A 51 -14.37 4.17 10.80
N VAL A 52 -13.58 3.24 11.34
CA VAL A 52 -12.88 2.24 10.54
C VAL A 52 -13.61 0.90 10.61
N ILE A 53 -13.87 0.31 9.44
CA ILE A 53 -14.47 -1.01 9.29
C ILE A 53 -13.40 -1.91 8.64
N ALA A 54 -12.82 -2.83 9.42
CA ALA A 54 -11.77 -3.73 8.96
C ALA A 54 -12.32 -5.14 8.72
N ILE A 55 -11.83 -5.80 7.68
CA ILE A 55 -12.19 -7.20 7.38
C ILE A 55 -11.31 -8.13 8.20
N ASP A 56 -11.91 -9.07 8.92
CA ASP A 56 -11.17 -10.12 9.64
C ASP A 56 -11.44 -11.50 9.00
N GLN A 57 -10.42 -12.04 8.35
CA GLN A 57 -10.50 -13.33 7.67
C GLN A 57 -10.38 -14.54 8.62
N THR A 58 -10.04 -14.30 9.88
CA THR A 58 -9.82 -15.35 10.88
C THR A 58 -11.05 -15.59 11.77
N ARG A 59 -11.97 -14.63 11.81
CA ARG A 59 -13.16 -14.64 12.67
C ARG A 59 -14.45 -14.75 11.84
N SER A 60 -15.55 -15.07 12.53
CA SER A 60 -16.90 -15.12 11.95
C SER A 60 -17.86 -14.10 12.61
N ASP A 61 -17.44 -13.48 13.71
CA ASP A 61 -18.19 -12.49 14.47
C ASP A 61 -17.74 -11.05 14.16
N VAL A 62 -18.53 -10.09 14.63
CA VAL A 62 -18.18 -8.68 14.59
C VAL A 62 -17.63 -8.27 15.95
N THR A 63 -16.49 -7.59 15.96
CA THR A 63 -15.85 -7.09 17.18
C THR A 63 -15.50 -5.61 17.02
N THR A 64 -15.49 -4.87 18.14
CA THR A 64 -15.09 -3.46 18.18
C THR A 64 -13.91 -3.27 19.11
N ARG A 65 -13.03 -2.34 18.75
CA ARG A 65 -11.90 -1.93 19.58
C ARG A 65 -11.56 -0.47 19.31
N VAL A 66 -10.76 0.12 20.17
CA VAL A 66 -10.12 1.41 19.92
C VAL A 66 -8.63 1.17 19.68
N PHE A 67 -8.09 1.76 18.65
CA PHE A 67 -6.65 1.72 18.34
C PHE A 67 -6.16 3.16 18.12
N GLU A 68 -5.27 3.63 19.00
CA GLU A 68 -4.74 5.00 18.99
C GLU A 68 -5.82 6.08 18.83
N GLY A 69 -6.91 5.96 19.61
CA GLY A 69 -8.03 6.89 19.60
C GLY A 69 -9.04 6.70 18.46
N ILE A 70 -8.79 5.83 17.50
CA ILE A 70 -9.69 5.54 16.38
C ILE A 70 -10.58 4.33 16.70
N GLY A 71 -11.90 4.48 16.54
CA GLY A 71 -12.85 3.38 16.63
C GLY A 71 -12.74 2.42 15.45
N VAL A 72 -12.50 1.13 15.72
CA VAL A 72 -12.33 0.09 14.71
C VAL A 72 -13.34 -1.03 14.92
N THR A 73 -14.14 -1.30 13.91
CA THR A 73 -15.01 -2.48 13.87
C THR A 73 -14.42 -3.53 12.96
N SER A 74 -14.13 -4.71 13.48
CA SER A 74 -13.65 -5.86 12.69
C SER A 74 -14.82 -6.75 12.33
N VAL A 75 -15.04 -6.96 11.02
CA VAL A 75 -16.12 -7.79 10.47
C VAL A 75 -15.54 -9.15 10.08
N GLY A 76 -15.95 -10.20 10.79
CA GLY A 76 -15.51 -11.56 10.54
C GLY A 76 -16.09 -12.13 9.25
N VAL A 77 -15.21 -12.67 8.38
CA VAL A 77 -15.59 -13.26 7.09
C VAL A 77 -15.07 -14.70 6.92
N ARG A 78 -14.65 -15.36 8.02
CA ARG A 78 -14.11 -16.74 7.96
C ARG A 78 -15.10 -17.70 7.30
N ASP A 79 -16.36 -17.61 7.61
CA ASP A 79 -17.40 -18.51 7.10
C ASP A 79 -17.74 -18.24 5.62
N ALA A 80 -17.40 -17.04 5.10
CA ALA A 80 -17.51 -16.73 3.69
C ALA A 80 -16.47 -17.46 2.82
N ARG A 81 -15.45 -18.08 3.42
CA ARG A 81 -14.36 -18.79 2.70
C ARG A 81 -14.74 -20.18 2.22
N THR A 82 -15.99 -20.47 2.03
CA THR A 82 -16.46 -21.74 1.46
C THR A 82 -15.99 -21.95 0.01
N VAL A 83 -15.91 -23.22 -0.44
CA VAL A 83 -15.51 -23.54 -1.84
C VAL A 83 -16.39 -22.80 -2.84
N ARG A 84 -17.71 -22.75 -2.61
CA ARG A 84 -18.68 -22.05 -3.48
C ARG A 84 -18.32 -20.56 -3.62
N ASN A 85 -18.02 -19.88 -2.53
CA ASN A 85 -17.68 -18.45 -2.54
C ASN A 85 -16.31 -18.19 -3.19
N ARG A 86 -15.35 -19.12 -3.02
CA ARG A 86 -14.02 -19.01 -3.66
C ARG A 86 -14.08 -19.19 -5.18
N LEU A 87 -14.98 -20.03 -5.69
CA LEU A 87 -15.18 -20.25 -7.12
C LEU A 87 -16.12 -19.22 -7.77
N GLY A 88 -16.78 -18.36 -6.97
CA GLY A 88 -17.61 -17.28 -7.49
C GLY A 88 -16.80 -16.21 -8.21
N VAL A 89 -17.46 -15.44 -9.08
CA VAL A 89 -16.85 -14.34 -9.83
C VAL A 89 -16.49 -13.17 -8.89
N ARG A 90 -17.30 -12.91 -7.85
CA ARG A 90 -16.99 -11.91 -6.81
C ARG A 90 -16.03 -12.48 -5.78
N ASP A 91 -15.31 -11.61 -5.09
CA ASP A 91 -14.46 -12.03 -3.98
C ASP A 91 -15.29 -12.63 -2.84
N PHE A 92 -14.74 -13.61 -2.13
CA PHE A 92 -15.50 -14.45 -1.17
C PHE A 92 -16.14 -13.64 -0.02
N SER A 93 -15.58 -12.51 0.37
CA SER A 93 -16.08 -11.65 1.44
C SER A 93 -17.13 -10.64 1.00
N HIS A 94 -17.39 -10.50 -0.32
CA HIS A 94 -18.22 -9.44 -0.87
C HIS A 94 -19.62 -9.37 -0.22
N ALA A 95 -20.34 -10.48 -0.23
CA ALA A 95 -21.70 -10.52 0.31
C ALA A 95 -21.77 -10.23 1.82
N ALA A 96 -20.80 -10.74 2.59
CA ALA A 96 -20.74 -10.50 4.04
C ALA A 96 -20.49 -9.03 4.36
N ILE A 97 -19.56 -8.40 3.66
CA ILE A 97 -19.25 -6.97 3.85
C ILE A 97 -20.43 -6.10 3.39
N ALA A 98 -21.02 -6.38 2.22
CA ALA A 98 -22.17 -5.64 1.72
C ALA A 98 -23.34 -5.70 2.73
N SER A 99 -23.70 -6.89 3.22
CA SER A 99 -24.76 -7.07 4.21
C SER A 99 -24.49 -6.32 5.53
N TYR A 100 -23.24 -6.35 6.00
CA TYR A 100 -22.84 -5.59 7.19
C TYR A 100 -23.00 -4.08 6.98
N LEU A 101 -22.48 -3.55 5.88
CA LEU A 101 -22.56 -2.12 5.56
C LEU A 101 -24.00 -1.65 5.39
N GLU A 102 -24.85 -2.41 4.70
CA GLU A 102 -26.27 -2.10 4.56
C GLU A 102 -26.99 -2.04 5.91
N THR A 103 -26.75 -3.02 6.78
CA THR A 103 -27.36 -3.06 8.11
C THR A 103 -26.94 -1.85 8.95
N ARG A 104 -25.67 -1.54 8.92
CA ARG A 104 -25.11 -0.42 9.67
C ARG A 104 -25.57 0.95 9.12
N LEU A 105 -25.65 1.13 7.80
CA LEU A 105 -26.16 2.37 7.19
C LEU A 105 -27.61 2.66 7.53
N ARG A 106 -28.45 1.62 7.70
CA ARG A 106 -29.83 1.79 8.17
C ARG A 106 -29.89 2.26 9.63
N ALA A 107 -28.95 1.83 10.46
CA ALA A 107 -28.85 2.23 11.85
C ALA A 107 -28.19 3.61 12.04
N GLU A 108 -27.28 3.96 11.16
CA GLU A 108 -26.48 5.21 11.20
C GLU A 108 -26.65 6.00 9.88
N PRO A 109 -27.82 6.64 9.66
CA PRO A 109 -28.12 7.32 8.37
C PRO A 109 -27.33 8.61 8.16
N GLY A 110 -26.58 9.10 9.15
CA GLY A 110 -25.81 10.35 9.09
C GLY A 110 -24.47 10.24 8.37
N VAL A 111 -24.10 9.06 7.84
CA VAL A 111 -22.83 8.88 7.14
C VAL A 111 -22.84 9.60 5.79
N ASP A 112 -21.82 10.41 5.54
CA ASP A 112 -21.68 11.18 4.30
C ASP A 112 -20.88 10.41 3.23
N ILE A 113 -19.78 9.76 3.67
CA ILE A 113 -18.76 9.20 2.78
C ILE A 113 -18.43 7.77 3.17
N LEU A 114 -18.44 6.86 2.21
CA LEU A 114 -17.86 5.53 2.30
C LEU A 114 -16.60 5.49 1.45
N HIS A 115 -15.45 5.27 2.08
CA HIS A 115 -14.16 5.24 1.40
C HIS A 115 -13.48 3.87 1.55
N ALA A 116 -13.52 3.09 0.48
CA ALA A 116 -12.86 1.80 0.39
C ALA A 116 -11.34 1.94 0.22
N GLN A 117 -10.58 1.11 0.92
CA GLN A 117 -9.12 1.23 0.97
C GLN A 117 -8.37 0.08 0.28
N HIS A 118 -9.07 -1.00 -0.11
CA HIS A 118 -8.41 -2.22 -0.61
C HIS A 118 -9.32 -3.12 -1.46
N LEU A 119 -8.79 -4.29 -1.86
CA LEU A 119 -9.40 -5.27 -2.77
C LEU A 119 -10.76 -5.79 -2.29
N HIS A 120 -10.81 -6.40 -1.09
CA HIS A 120 -12.05 -7.04 -0.60
C HIS A 120 -13.07 -6.02 -0.10
N SER A 121 -12.61 -4.89 0.38
CA SER A 121 -13.45 -3.76 0.79
C SER A 121 -13.97 -2.94 -0.40
N GLY A 122 -13.23 -2.87 -1.51
CA GLY A 122 -13.51 -1.99 -2.64
C GLY A 122 -14.91 -2.15 -3.23
N PRO A 123 -15.17 -3.24 -3.98
CA PRO A 123 -16.44 -3.42 -4.69
C PRO A 123 -17.69 -3.38 -3.80
N PRO A 124 -17.76 -4.07 -2.62
CA PRO A 124 -18.96 -4.02 -1.78
C PRO A 124 -19.22 -2.65 -1.18
N THR A 125 -18.19 -1.89 -0.81
CA THR A 125 -18.35 -0.54 -0.27
C THR A 125 -18.93 0.41 -1.31
N VAL A 126 -18.44 0.35 -2.55
CA VAL A 126 -18.95 1.17 -3.65
C VAL A 126 -20.40 0.78 -3.99
N GLU A 127 -20.68 -0.52 -4.09
CA GLU A 127 -22.04 -1.03 -4.39
C GLU A 127 -23.05 -0.54 -3.36
N VAL A 128 -22.77 -0.75 -2.08
CA VAL A 128 -23.70 -0.35 -1.00
C VAL A 128 -23.82 1.16 -0.87
N GLY A 129 -22.71 1.89 -0.92
CA GLY A 129 -22.74 3.34 -0.82
C GLY A 129 -23.55 3.98 -1.96
N ARG A 130 -23.41 3.50 -3.18
CA ARG A 130 -24.19 3.94 -4.36
C ARG A 130 -25.68 3.61 -4.20
N ALA A 131 -26.01 2.42 -3.71
CA ALA A 131 -27.40 2.00 -3.47
C ALA A 131 -28.11 2.83 -2.38
N HIS A 132 -27.34 3.46 -1.50
CA HIS A 132 -27.86 4.31 -0.42
C HIS A 132 -27.58 5.81 -0.63
N ASP A 133 -27.27 6.25 -1.85
CA ASP A 133 -27.00 7.66 -2.22
C ASP A 133 -25.90 8.32 -1.36
N ARG A 134 -24.87 7.56 -0.98
CA ARG A 134 -23.70 8.08 -0.26
C ARG A 134 -22.56 8.36 -1.20
N ALA A 135 -21.75 9.35 -0.88
CA ALA A 135 -20.51 9.57 -1.61
C ALA A 135 -19.58 8.37 -1.43
N THR A 136 -19.08 7.82 -2.54
CA THR A 136 -18.23 6.65 -2.52
C THR A 136 -16.88 6.94 -3.16
N LEU A 137 -15.81 6.55 -2.46
CA LEU A 137 -14.47 6.61 -2.98
C LEU A 137 -13.80 5.23 -2.88
N ALA A 138 -12.85 4.96 -3.76
CA ALA A 138 -12.02 3.76 -3.69
C ALA A 138 -10.56 4.15 -3.87
N THR A 139 -9.70 3.89 -2.86
CA THR A 139 -8.25 4.01 -2.99
C THR A 139 -7.65 2.70 -3.50
N VAL A 140 -6.95 2.78 -4.61
CA VAL A 140 -6.21 1.68 -5.24
C VAL A 140 -4.73 1.80 -4.86
N ARG A 141 -4.25 0.86 -4.02
CA ARG A 141 -2.89 0.86 -3.46
C ARG A 141 -1.94 -0.10 -4.15
N ASP A 142 -2.44 -0.92 -5.06
CA ASP A 142 -1.70 -1.83 -5.92
C ASP A 142 -2.49 -2.11 -7.21
N TYR A 143 -2.14 -3.12 -7.97
CA TYR A 143 -2.74 -3.40 -9.29
C TYR A 143 -3.95 -4.34 -9.25
N TRP A 144 -4.56 -4.59 -8.08
CA TRP A 144 -5.64 -5.57 -7.91
C TRP A 144 -6.88 -5.34 -8.80
N PRO A 145 -7.26 -4.13 -9.24
CA PRO A 145 -8.40 -3.96 -10.11
C PRO A 145 -8.17 -4.54 -11.51
N VAL A 146 -6.92 -4.56 -11.96
CA VAL A 146 -6.51 -4.91 -13.32
C VAL A 146 -5.58 -6.13 -13.37
N CYS A 147 -5.22 -6.69 -12.22
CA CYS A 147 -4.36 -7.85 -12.10
C CYS A 147 -4.93 -8.84 -11.08
N LEU A 148 -5.00 -10.13 -11.44
CA LEU A 148 -5.59 -11.17 -10.60
C LEU A 148 -4.88 -11.32 -9.24
N HIS A 149 -3.55 -11.12 -9.22
CA HIS A 149 -2.69 -11.20 -8.05
C HIS A 149 -2.31 -9.83 -7.44
N GLY A 150 -2.70 -8.73 -8.09
CA GLY A 150 -2.44 -7.37 -7.61
C GLY A 150 -1.01 -6.88 -7.84
N THR A 151 -0.14 -7.64 -8.49
CA THR A 151 1.28 -7.31 -8.64
C THR A 151 1.66 -6.77 -10.01
N SER A 152 0.84 -7.03 -11.04
CA SER A 152 1.20 -6.82 -12.45
C SER A 152 2.57 -7.44 -12.83
N TRP A 153 2.94 -8.51 -12.13
CA TRP A 153 4.22 -9.21 -12.26
C TRP A 153 3.99 -10.69 -12.51
N TRP A 154 4.64 -11.24 -13.52
CA TRP A 154 4.59 -12.65 -13.87
C TRP A 154 5.79 -13.04 -14.71
N ASN A 155 6.26 -14.27 -14.54
CA ASN A 155 7.40 -14.81 -15.28
C ASN A 155 8.66 -13.92 -15.16
N THR A 156 8.98 -13.49 -13.94
CA THR A 156 10.13 -12.63 -13.59
C THR A 156 10.17 -11.26 -14.28
N ALA A 157 9.06 -10.83 -14.88
CA ALA A 157 8.95 -9.57 -15.59
C ALA A 157 7.64 -8.81 -15.29
N GLN A 158 7.61 -7.54 -15.65
CA GLN A 158 6.40 -6.73 -15.73
C GLN A 158 5.40 -7.39 -16.69
N CYS A 159 4.18 -7.63 -16.22
CA CYS A 159 3.12 -8.20 -17.05
C CYS A 159 2.43 -7.11 -17.88
N ASP A 160 2.34 -7.30 -19.19
CA ASP A 160 1.72 -6.38 -20.15
C ASP A 160 0.19 -6.50 -20.24
N GLY A 161 -0.40 -7.49 -19.59
CA GLY A 161 -1.86 -7.65 -19.51
C GLY A 161 -2.35 -9.06 -19.34
N CYS A 162 -3.64 -9.20 -19.06
CA CYS A 162 -4.32 -10.48 -18.80
C CYS A 162 -4.83 -11.16 -20.07
N THR A 163 -3.94 -11.45 -21.03
CA THR A 163 -4.27 -12.31 -22.20
C THR A 163 -4.61 -13.72 -21.74
N THR A 164 -5.19 -14.54 -22.63
CA THR A 164 -5.47 -15.96 -22.30
C THR A 164 -4.19 -16.72 -21.95
N SER A 165 -3.10 -16.46 -22.67
CA SER A 165 -1.80 -17.08 -22.42
C SER A 165 -1.25 -16.66 -21.05
N ASN A 166 -1.19 -15.33 -20.78
CA ASN A 166 -0.68 -14.80 -19.53
C ASN A 166 -1.49 -15.26 -18.33
N LEU A 167 -2.83 -15.25 -18.40
CA LEU A 167 -3.68 -15.80 -17.33
C LEU A 167 -3.46 -17.28 -17.08
N THR A 168 -3.32 -18.08 -18.15
CA THR A 168 -3.03 -19.50 -18.00
C THR A 168 -1.72 -19.73 -17.26
N GLY A 169 -0.63 -19.08 -17.69
CA GLY A 169 0.67 -19.19 -17.05
C GLY A 169 0.67 -18.64 -15.62
N CYS A 170 0.11 -17.46 -15.42
CA CYS A 170 -0.03 -16.79 -14.14
C CYS A 170 -0.77 -17.67 -13.10
N MET A 171 -1.90 -18.28 -13.45
CA MET A 171 -2.62 -19.20 -12.56
C MET A 171 -1.85 -20.49 -12.30
N SER A 172 -1.13 -21.00 -13.30
CA SER A 172 -0.30 -22.19 -13.13
C SER A 172 0.85 -21.94 -12.16
N GLU A 173 1.50 -20.79 -12.24
CA GLU A 173 2.61 -20.42 -11.36
C GLU A 173 2.13 -20.13 -9.92
N TYR A 174 1.17 -19.21 -9.76
CA TYR A 174 0.75 -18.76 -8.42
C TYR A 174 -0.07 -19.80 -7.65
N TRP A 175 -0.90 -20.59 -8.33
CA TRP A 175 -1.77 -21.57 -7.68
C TRP A 175 -1.29 -23.01 -7.85
N GLN A 176 -0.15 -23.20 -8.54
CA GLN A 176 0.41 -24.53 -8.83
C GLN A 176 -0.62 -25.44 -9.56
N TRP A 177 -1.48 -24.83 -10.39
CA TRP A 177 -2.47 -25.56 -11.15
C TRP A 177 -1.86 -26.11 -12.44
N PRO A 178 -2.23 -27.34 -12.85
CA PRO A 178 -1.87 -27.85 -14.17
C PRO A 178 -2.35 -26.89 -15.28
N ALA A 179 -1.53 -26.66 -16.30
CA ALA A 179 -1.84 -25.73 -17.39
C ALA A 179 -3.20 -25.97 -18.07
N PRO A 180 -3.66 -27.23 -18.31
CA PRO A 180 -4.99 -27.47 -18.84
C PRO A 180 -6.12 -26.96 -17.95
N LEU A 181 -6.01 -27.14 -16.62
CA LEU A 181 -6.98 -26.62 -15.65
C LEU A 181 -6.96 -25.10 -15.63
N SER A 182 -5.78 -24.50 -15.58
CA SER A 182 -5.62 -23.04 -15.63
C SER A 182 -6.27 -22.46 -16.89
N ARG A 183 -6.10 -23.11 -18.05
CA ARG A 183 -6.71 -22.67 -19.31
C ARG A 183 -8.25 -22.73 -19.28
N ILE A 184 -8.82 -23.76 -18.70
CA ILE A 184 -10.28 -23.90 -18.53
C ILE A 184 -10.82 -22.81 -17.60
N MET A 185 -10.05 -22.38 -16.60
CA MET A 185 -10.44 -21.37 -15.62
C MET A 185 -10.23 -19.92 -16.07
N VAL A 186 -9.70 -19.67 -17.27
CA VAL A 186 -9.50 -18.29 -17.80
C VAL A 186 -10.77 -17.46 -17.83
N PRO A 187 -11.95 -17.95 -18.27
CA PRO A 187 -13.19 -17.16 -18.23
C PRO A 187 -13.58 -16.75 -16.81
N TRP A 188 -13.41 -17.62 -15.83
CA TRP A 188 -13.66 -17.30 -14.42
C TRP A 188 -12.70 -16.22 -13.92
N ALA A 189 -11.39 -16.33 -14.23
CA ALA A 189 -10.40 -15.34 -13.83
C ALA A 189 -10.69 -13.96 -14.43
N ARG A 190 -11.09 -13.91 -15.71
CA ARG A 190 -11.56 -12.68 -16.36
C ARG A 190 -12.80 -12.11 -15.70
N GLY A 191 -13.82 -12.92 -15.47
CA GLY A 191 -15.03 -12.48 -14.78
C GLY A 191 -14.75 -11.88 -13.39
N ARG A 192 -13.75 -12.39 -12.67
CA ARG A 192 -13.31 -11.77 -11.39
C ARG A 192 -12.64 -10.42 -11.61
N LEU A 193 -11.78 -10.29 -12.60
CA LEU A 193 -11.15 -9.00 -12.94
C LEU A 193 -12.20 -7.98 -13.37
N ASP A 194 -13.11 -8.36 -14.25
CA ASP A 194 -14.20 -7.51 -14.70
C ASP A 194 -15.10 -7.06 -13.53
N ALA A 195 -15.41 -7.97 -12.61
CA ALA A 195 -16.20 -7.64 -11.42
C ALA A 195 -15.48 -6.64 -10.48
N ARG A 196 -14.15 -6.79 -10.31
CA ARG A 196 -13.33 -5.85 -9.54
C ARG A 196 -13.26 -4.48 -10.21
N ALA A 197 -12.94 -4.46 -11.49
CA ALA A 197 -12.84 -3.27 -12.32
C ALA A 197 -14.16 -2.49 -12.33
N LEU A 198 -15.27 -3.16 -12.65
CA LEU A 198 -16.61 -2.58 -12.63
C LEU A 198 -17.01 -2.12 -11.22
N GLY A 199 -16.61 -2.88 -10.19
CA GLY A 199 -16.91 -2.54 -8.80
C GLY A 199 -16.33 -1.19 -8.39
N ILE A 200 -15.09 -0.89 -8.80
CA ILE A 200 -14.47 0.39 -8.47
C ILE A 200 -14.80 1.52 -9.43
N SER A 201 -14.98 1.24 -10.74
CA SER A 201 -15.30 2.29 -11.72
C SER A 201 -16.65 2.98 -11.45
N ARG A 202 -17.51 2.35 -10.65
CA ARG A 202 -18.77 2.93 -10.18
C ARG A 202 -18.61 3.88 -8.99
N ALA A 203 -17.44 3.97 -8.37
CA ALA A 203 -17.19 4.95 -7.32
C ALA A 203 -17.33 6.39 -7.88
N HIS A 204 -17.73 7.34 -7.04
CA HIS A 204 -17.76 8.75 -7.44
C HIS A 204 -16.33 9.27 -7.71
N LYS A 205 -15.33 8.74 -7.01
CA LYS A 205 -13.91 9.01 -7.25
C LYS A 205 -13.07 7.75 -7.02
N VAL A 206 -12.12 7.50 -7.92
CA VAL A 206 -11.07 6.50 -7.73
C VAL A 206 -9.76 7.22 -7.46
N LEU A 207 -9.12 6.86 -6.34
CA LEU A 207 -7.84 7.42 -5.94
C LEU A 207 -6.75 6.37 -6.13
N THR A 208 -5.61 6.80 -6.63
CA THR A 208 -4.41 5.95 -6.74
C THR A 208 -3.28 6.58 -5.95
N VAL A 209 -2.40 5.73 -5.40
CA VAL A 209 -1.33 6.20 -4.52
C VAL A 209 -0.14 6.81 -5.27
N SER A 210 -0.05 6.58 -6.60
CA SER A 210 1.03 7.07 -7.45
C SER A 210 0.60 7.21 -8.90
N THR A 211 1.37 7.94 -9.69
CA THR A 211 1.20 8.06 -11.13
C THR A 211 1.38 6.72 -11.84
N ALA A 212 2.29 5.88 -11.34
CA ALA A 212 2.50 4.53 -11.88
C ALA A 212 1.24 3.67 -11.79
N VAL A 213 0.57 3.67 -10.63
CA VAL A 213 -0.72 2.95 -10.46
C VAL A 213 -1.80 3.59 -11.31
N ARG A 214 -1.90 4.92 -11.34
CA ARG A 214 -2.87 5.65 -12.16
C ARG A 214 -2.76 5.25 -13.63
N GLN A 215 -1.58 5.32 -14.22
CA GLN A 215 -1.34 4.96 -15.63
C GLN A 215 -1.79 3.53 -15.93
N ARG A 216 -1.54 2.59 -15.01
CA ARG A 216 -1.96 1.20 -15.17
C ARG A 216 -3.47 1.03 -15.09
N ILE A 217 -4.15 1.78 -14.22
CA ILE A 217 -5.61 1.75 -14.13
C ILE A 217 -6.23 2.39 -15.38
N GLU A 218 -5.80 3.59 -15.77
CA GLU A 218 -6.31 4.31 -16.95
C GLU A 218 -6.10 3.53 -18.26
N SER A 219 -4.99 2.80 -18.40
CA SER A 219 -4.75 1.95 -19.58
C SER A 219 -5.75 0.79 -19.74
N THR A 220 -6.39 0.38 -18.64
CA THR A 220 -7.35 -0.74 -18.63
C THR A 220 -8.79 -0.26 -18.48
N LEU A 221 -9.00 0.85 -17.79
CA LEU A 221 -10.30 1.46 -17.47
C LEU A 221 -10.29 2.94 -17.88
N PRO A 222 -10.25 3.26 -19.18
CA PRO A 222 -10.02 4.62 -19.67
C PRO A 222 -11.12 5.64 -19.26
N ASP A 223 -12.34 5.16 -19.03
CA ASP A 223 -13.47 6.00 -18.64
C ASP A 223 -13.59 6.25 -17.14
N THR A 224 -12.62 5.77 -16.33
CA THR A 224 -12.64 5.94 -14.89
C THR A 224 -11.95 7.25 -14.50
N ASP A 225 -12.65 8.11 -13.74
CA ASP A 225 -12.07 9.34 -13.19
C ASP A 225 -11.09 8.99 -12.06
N VAL A 226 -9.80 9.05 -12.33
CA VAL A 226 -8.72 8.67 -11.43
C VAL A 226 -7.91 9.88 -11.01
N SER A 227 -7.76 10.07 -9.70
CA SER A 227 -6.90 11.09 -9.11
C SER A 227 -5.75 10.46 -8.32
N VAL A 228 -4.56 11.07 -8.36
CA VAL A 228 -3.43 10.62 -7.53
C VAL A 228 -3.51 11.29 -6.17
N VAL A 229 -3.62 10.49 -5.11
CA VAL A 229 -3.57 10.91 -3.71
C VAL A 229 -2.61 9.97 -2.98
N PRO A 230 -1.38 10.40 -2.69
CA PRO A 230 -0.36 9.52 -2.13
C PRO A 230 -0.66 9.11 -0.67
N ASN A 231 0.05 8.10 -0.18
CA ASN A 231 0.00 7.70 1.21
C ASN A 231 0.54 8.82 2.11
N ILE A 232 -0.13 9.02 3.26
CA ILE A 232 0.28 10.00 4.26
C ILE A 232 1.33 9.40 5.19
N VAL A 233 2.34 10.20 5.53
CA VAL A 233 3.30 9.90 6.61
C VAL A 233 3.26 11.04 7.63
N ASP A 234 2.88 10.68 8.85
CA ASP A 234 2.98 11.57 10.00
C ASP A 234 4.42 11.49 10.56
N LEU A 235 5.21 12.54 10.30
CA LEU A 235 6.62 12.58 10.64
C LEU A 235 6.86 12.55 12.16
N ASP A 236 5.99 13.16 12.94
CA ASP A 236 6.13 13.18 14.39
C ASP A 236 5.75 11.82 14.98
N ALA A 237 4.68 11.20 14.49
CA ALA A 237 4.28 9.87 14.91
C ALA A 237 5.37 8.81 14.63
N ILE A 238 5.97 8.81 13.43
CA ILE A 238 7.03 7.83 13.11
C ILE A 238 8.30 8.07 13.92
N ARG A 239 8.66 9.32 14.23
CA ARG A 239 9.82 9.64 15.10
C ARG A 239 9.60 9.17 16.53
N VAL A 240 8.41 9.41 17.09
CA VAL A 240 8.04 8.94 18.43
C VAL A 240 8.08 7.41 18.47
N ALA A 241 7.47 6.74 17.49
CA ALA A 241 7.47 5.28 17.42
C ALA A 241 8.89 4.70 17.25
N ALA A 242 9.73 5.31 16.41
CA ALA A 242 11.11 4.90 16.23
C ALA A 242 11.98 5.08 17.50
N SER A 243 11.68 6.06 18.34
CA SER A 243 12.45 6.29 19.58
C SER A 243 12.17 5.27 20.69
N ALA A 244 11.11 4.48 20.55
CA ALA A 244 10.74 3.43 21.51
C ALA A 244 11.62 2.17 21.41
N ASP A 245 12.36 1.99 20.32
CA ASP A 245 13.24 0.85 20.07
C ASP A 245 14.64 1.32 19.62
N HIS A 246 15.67 0.54 19.96
CA HIS A 246 17.08 0.84 19.67
C HIS A 246 17.65 -0.21 18.70
N GLY A 247 17.28 -0.20 17.45
CA GLY A 247 17.92 -0.92 16.34
C GLY A 247 18.59 -2.28 16.64
N CYS A 248 19.60 -2.64 15.86
CA CYS A 248 20.39 -3.87 16.03
C CYS A 248 21.67 -3.72 16.88
N GLY A 249 21.84 -2.64 17.64
CA GLY A 249 23.05 -2.41 18.45
C GLY A 249 23.98 -1.34 17.86
N ALA A 250 25.26 -1.33 18.31
CA ALA A 250 26.20 -0.23 18.05
C ALA A 250 26.92 -0.29 16.69
N ALA A 251 26.84 -1.40 15.95
CA ALA A 251 27.55 -1.53 14.66
C ALA A 251 26.74 -0.95 13.50
N PRO A 252 27.38 -0.28 12.53
CA PRO A 252 26.71 0.19 11.33
C PRO A 252 26.21 -0.99 10.48
N TYR A 253 25.00 -0.88 9.94
CA TYR A 253 24.39 -1.90 9.09
C TYR A 253 23.58 -1.30 7.94
N LEU A 254 23.38 -2.09 6.89
CA LEU A 254 22.36 -1.85 5.86
C LEU A 254 21.10 -2.59 6.24
N LEU A 255 19.94 -2.01 5.97
CA LEU A 255 18.66 -2.66 6.24
C LEU A 255 17.92 -2.95 4.93
N THR A 256 17.31 -4.11 4.86
CA THR A 256 16.23 -4.36 3.88
C THR A 256 15.02 -4.94 4.61
N ALA A 257 13.80 -4.59 4.18
CA ALA A 257 12.60 -5.00 4.90
C ALA A 257 11.43 -5.28 3.96
N GLY A 258 10.58 -6.24 4.36
CA GLY A 258 9.34 -6.56 3.65
C GLY A 258 9.00 -8.04 3.68
N LYS A 259 7.91 -8.39 2.98
CA LYS A 259 7.52 -9.80 2.85
C LYS A 259 8.53 -10.52 1.95
N LEU A 260 9.14 -11.59 2.45
CA LEU A 260 10.14 -12.38 1.73
C LEU A 260 9.47 -13.24 0.65
N GLN A 261 9.30 -12.66 -0.53
CA GLN A 261 8.66 -13.26 -1.70
C GLN A 261 9.34 -12.77 -3.00
N PRO A 262 9.25 -13.50 -4.12
CA PRO A 262 10.00 -13.21 -5.36
C PRO A 262 9.83 -11.78 -5.88
N THR A 263 8.62 -11.21 -5.80
CA THR A 263 8.35 -9.84 -6.28
C THR A 263 9.15 -8.76 -5.54
N LYS A 264 9.67 -9.08 -4.35
CA LYS A 264 10.46 -8.13 -3.56
C LYS A 264 11.97 -8.15 -3.88
N GLY A 265 12.45 -9.11 -4.69
CA GLY A 265 13.79 -9.10 -5.25
C GLY A 265 14.94 -9.25 -4.26
N PHE A 266 14.70 -9.87 -3.10
CA PHE A 266 15.77 -10.10 -2.11
C PHE A 266 16.89 -11.00 -2.67
N ASP A 267 16.57 -11.95 -3.53
CA ASP A 267 17.48 -12.79 -4.28
C ASP A 267 18.38 -11.96 -5.23
N LEU A 268 17.80 -10.96 -5.90
CA LEU A 268 18.55 -10.02 -6.73
C LEU A 268 19.53 -9.18 -5.90
N LEU A 269 19.13 -8.78 -4.69
CA LEU A 269 20.00 -8.03 -3.78
C LEU A 269 21.18 -8.90 -3.33
N LEU A 270 20.92 -10.12 -2.85
CA LEU A 270 22.00 -11.02 -2.40
C LEU A 270 22.98 -11.33 -3.51
N SER A 271 22.46 -11.61 -4.73
CA SER A 271 23.30 -11.84 -5.91
C SER A 271 24.16 -10.63 -6.26
N ALA A 272 23.63 -9.41 -6.18
CA ALA A 272 24.36 -8.18 -6.44
C ALA A 272 25.41 -7.90 -5.35
N LEU A 273 25.07 -8.12 -4.07
CA LEU A 273 26.02 -7.93 -2.96
C LEU A 273 27.21 -8.89 -3.01
N ARG A 274 27.02 -10.09 -3.51
CA ARG A 274 28.13 -11.04 -3.74
C ARG A 274 29.23 -10.48 -4.66
N GLU A 275 28.83 -9.63 -5.62
CA GLU A 275 29.79 -9.01 -6.57
C GLU A 275 30.41 -7.73 -6.00
N ILE A 276 29.91 -7.26 -4.85
CA ILE A 276 30.35 -6.04 -4.19
C ILE A 276 31.03 -6.46 -2.89
N ASP A 277 32.35 -6.30 -2.82
CA ASP A 277 33.11 -6.53 -1.59
C ASP A 277 32.77 -5.45 -0.55
N LEU A 278 31.81 -5.77 0.31
CA LEU A 278 31.24 -4.82 1.27
C LEU A 278 31.29 -5.39 2.68
N ASP A 279 32.08 -4.79 3.53
CA ASP A 279 32.28 -5.16 4.95
C ASP A 279 31.16 -4.68 5.90
N ILE A 280 29.99 -4.35 5.37
CA ILE A 280 28.85 -3.85 6.15
C ILE A 280 27.76 -4.93 6.21
N PRO A 281 27.34 -5.37 7.41
CA PRO A 281 26.30 -6.38 7.54
C PRO A 281 24.95 -5.90 6.99
N LEU A 282 24.23 -6.82 6.35
CA LEU A 282 22.85 -6.63 5.91
C LEU A 282 21.89 -7.22 6.93
N VAL A 283 20.99 -6.40 7.45
CA VAL A 283 19.88 -6.83 8.30
C VAL A 283 18.63 -6.98 7.43
N VAL A 284 17.97 -8.14 7.53
CA VAL A 284 16.74 -8.46 6.80
C VAL A 284 15.58 -8.55 7.78
N ALA A 285 14.69 -7.56 7.77
CA ALA A 285 13.50 -7.53 8.60
C ALA A 285 12.26 -7.94 7.80
N GLY A 286 11.70 -9.09 8.11
CA GLY A 286 10.53 -9.63 7.44
C GLY A 286 10.50 -11.15 7.39
N ASP A 287 9.37 -11.68 6.95
CA ASP A 287 9.15 -13.12 6.79
C ASP A 287 8.37 -13.40 5.50
N GLY A 288 8.42 -14.64 5.04
CA GLY A 288 7.69 -15.06 3.86
C GLY A 288 8.17 -16.37 3.25
N PRO A 289 7.52 -16.81 2.17
CA PRO A 289 7.77 -18.13 1.57
C PRO A 289 9.21 -18.31 1.04
N SER A 290 9.91 -17.22 0.73
CA SER A 290 11.30 -17.29 0.22
C SER A 290 12.37 -17.32 1.33
N ARG A 291 12.00 -17.22 2.61
CA ARG A 291 12.97 -17.07 3.71
C ARG A 291 14.05 -18.13 3.71
N SER A 292 13.66 -19.41 3.75
CA SER A 292 14.64 -20.52 3.85
C SER A 292 15.59 -20.58 2.65
N ALA A 293 15.11 -20.22 1.44
CA ALA A 293 15.96 -20.16 0.26
C ALA A 293 16.96 -19.00 0.37
N LEU A 294 16.52 -17.82 0.81
CA LEU A 294 17.38 -16.64 0.97
C LEU A 294 18.44 -16.86 2.07
N GLU A 295 18.09 -17.52 3.18
CA GLU A 295 19.05 -17.90 4.23
C GLU A 295 20.13 -18.87 3.69
N ALA A 296 19.73 -19.87 2.90
CA ALA A 296 20.65 -20.79 2.26
C ALA A 296 21.56 -20.11 1.23
N ASP A 297 21.01 -19.21 0.42
CA ASP A 297 21.77 -18.44 -0.57
C ASP A 297 22.79 -17.53 0.11
N ALA A 298 22.41 -16.77 1.14
CA ALA A 298 23.33 -15.92 1.90
C ALA A 298 24.47 -16.72 2.54
N ALA A 299 24.18 -17.86 3.14
CA ALA A 299 25.17 -18.75 3.73
C ALA A 299 26.14 -19.32 2.66
N SER A 300 25.62 -19.70 1.49
CA SER A 300 26.45 -20.23 0.40
C SER A 300 27.40 -19.18 -0.23
N MET A 301 27.05 -17.90 -0.07
CA MET A 301 27.84 -16.75 -0.58
C MET A 301 28.77 -16.14 0.46
N ASP A 302 28.77 -16.66 1.71
CA ASP A 302 29.51 -16.10 2.86
C ASP A 302 29.22 -14.59 3.09
N LEU A 303 27.96 -14.19 2.89
CA LEU A 303 27.53 -12.82 3.09
C LEU A 303 27.17 -12.57 4.57
N PRO A 304 27.56 -11.44 5.16
CA PRO A 304 27.20 -11.07 6.54
C PRO A 304 25.74 -10.59 6.59
N VAL A 305 24.79 -11.55 6.60
CA VAL A 305 23.34 -11.28 6.59
C VAL A 305 22.70 -11.80 7.86
N GLU A 306 21.94 -10.94 8.54
CA GLU A 306 21.14 -11.29 9.72
C GLU A 306 19.64 -11.25 9.38
N PHE A 307 18.93 -12.37 9.53
CA PHE A 307 17.49 -12.48 9.31
C PHE A 307 16.70 -12.39 10.62
N LEU A 308 16.04 -11.24 10.85
CA LEU A 308 15.28 -11.00 12.09
C LEU A 308 13.89 -11.66 12.11
N GLY A 309 13.38 -12.09 10.95
CA GLY A 309 12.00 -12.49 10.83
C GLY A 309 11.04 -11.29 10.88
N TRP A 310 9.77 -11.57 11.18
CA TRP A 310 8.78 -10.50 11.32
C TRP A 310 9.06 -9.67 12.56
N VAL A 311 9.08 -8.35 12.40
CA VAL A 311 9.23 -7.37 13.49
C VAL A 311 7.99 -6.46 13.53
N ASP A 312 7.65 -5.96 14.72
CA ASP A 312 6.59 -4.96 14.83
C ASP A 312 6.98 -3.62 14.19
N HIS A 313 5.98 -2.74 13.99
CA HIS A 313 6.18 -1.50 13.25
C HIS A 313 7.13 -0.52 13.97
N SER A 314 7.07 -0.41 15.29
CA SER A 314 7.94 0.49 16.04
C SER A 314 9.40 0.03 15.99
N ARG A 315 9.65 -1.27 16.12
CA ARG A 315 10.98 -1.86 15.94
C ARG A 315 11.49 -1.66 14.52
N LEU A 316 10.63 -1.85 13.50
CA LEU A 316 11.03 -1.58 12.12
C LEU A 316 11.44 -0.12 11.91
N LEU A 317 10.70 0.83 12.48
CA LEU A 317 11.05 2.25 12.42
C LEU A 317 12.37 2.57 13.14
N GLY A 318 12.63 1.93 14.28
CA GLY A 318 13.93 2.02 14.97
C GLY A 318 15.07 1.50 14.11
N LEU A 319 14.90 0.34 13.48
CA LEU A 319 15.87 -0.24 12.55
C LEU A 319 16.10 0.67 11.34
N GLN A 320 15.05 1.27 10.78
CA GLN A 320 15.16 2.21 9.66
C GLN A 320 15.93 3.48 10.05
N ARG A 321 15.68 4.03 11.24
CA ARG A 321 16.37 5.22 11.75
C ARG A 321 17.86 5.01 11.92
N ASP A 322 18.27 3.84 12.43
CA ASP A 322 19.64 3.56 12.83
C ASP A 322 20.49 2.95 11.70
N ALA A 323 19.89 2.53 10.60
CA ALA A 323 20.58 2.00 9.44
C ALA A 323 21.41 3.07 8.71
N LEU A 324 22.53 2.68 8.11
CA LEU A 324 23.29 3.54 7.18
C LEU A 324 22.45 3.90 5.97
N ALA A 325 21.72 2.95 5.44
CA ALA A 325 20.72 3.11 4.39
C ALA A 325 19.75 1.93 4.42
N VAL A 326 18.56 2.16 3.85
CA VAL A 326 17.59 1.08 3.62
C VAL A 326 17.57 0.74 2.13
N ILE A 327 17.73 -0.54 1.82
CA ILE A 327 17.77 -1.04 0.43
C ILE A 327 16.44 -1.71 0.10
N LEU A 328 15.76 -1.28 -0.97
CA LEU A 328 14.56 -1.91 -1.48
C LEU A 328 14.77 -2.45 -2.90
N PRO A 329 15.03 -3.75 -3.02
CA PRO A 329 15.39 -4.38 -4.29
C PRO A 329 14.17 -4.83 -5.11
N SER A 330 13.00 -4.22 -4.91
CA SER A 330 11.73 -4.67 -5.49
C SER A 330 11.84 -4.98 -6.98
N ALA A 331 11.56 -6.24 -7.33
CA ALA A 331 11.59 -6.70 -8.71
C ALA A 331 10.38 -6.21 -9.53
N TRP A 332 9.25 -5.98 -8.88
CA TRP A 332 8.01 -5.47 -9.48
C TRP A 332 7.92 -3.94 -9.40
N ASP A 333 6.99 -3.36 -10.15
CA ASP A 333 6.67 -1.95 -10.04
C ASP A 333 5.98 -1.65 -8.71
N GLU A 334 6.74 -1.17 -7.73
CA GLU A 334 6.18 -0.77 -6.43
C GLU A 334 5.12 0.32 -6.64
N PRO A 335 3.91 0.16 -6.10
CA PRO A 335 2.88 1.20 -6.20
C PRO A 335 3.30 2.53 -5.53
N LEU A 336 3.58 2.48 -4.24
CA LEU A 336 4.16 3.55 -3.42
C LEU A 336 4.62 2.93 -2.09
N SER A 337 5.90 2.65 -1.97
CA SER A 337 6.45 1.91 -0.83
C SER A 337 6.35 2.71 0.47
N ARG A 338 5.60 2.20 1.45
CA ARG A 338 5.52 2.82 2.76
C ARG A 338 6.86 2.79 3.50
N ILE A 339 7.63 1.71 3.33
CA ILE A 339 8.98 1.59 3.91
C ILE A 339 9.88 2.73 3.41
N ILE A 340 9.86 3.05 2.11
CA ILE A 340 10.61 4.19 1.56
C ILE A 340 10.16 5.50 2.21
N LEU A 341 8.86 5.75 2.26
CA LEU A 341 8.33 6.99 2.83
C LEU A 341 8.68 7.16 4.30
N GLU A 342 8.59 6.10 5.10
CA GLU A 342 8.94 6.10 6.52
C GLU A 342 10.45 6.31 6.71
N THR A 343 11.28 5.58 5.97
CA THR A 343 12.74 5.71 6.01
C THR A 343 13.18 7.13 5.68
N MET A 344 12.70 7.67 4.56
CA MET A 344 12.97 9.04 4.15
C MET A 344 12.46 10.05 5.19
N GLY A 345 11.30 9.80 5.78
CA GLY A 345 10.71 10.62 6.85
C GLY A 345 11.49 10.58 8.17
N LEU A 346 12.28 9.55 8.40
CA LEU A 346 13.24 9.47 9.52
C LEU A 346 14.58 10.12 9.19
N GLY A 347 14.81 10.57 7.95
CA GLY A 347 16.06 11.17 7.50
C GLY A 347 17.14 10.15 7.17
N THR A 348 16.78 8.88 7.01
CA THR A 348 17.67 7.82 6.57
C THR A 348 17.62 7.71 5.05
N PRO A 349 18.75 7.64 4.35
CA PRO A 349 18.76 7.52 2.90
C PRO A 349 18.28 6.14 2.44
N VAL A 350 17.72 6.12 1.23
CA VAL A 350 17.18 4.92 0.59
C VAL A 350 17.94 4.61 -0.69
N VAL A 351 18.25 3.34 -0.90
CA VAL A 351 18.70 2.78 -2.17
C VAL A 351 17.59 1.87 -2.70
N ALA A 352 16.98 2.19 -3.83
CA ALA A 352 15.84 1.42 -4.32
C ALA A 352 15.96 1.12 -5.82
N TRP A 353 15.42 -0.03 -6.25
CA TRP A 353 15.31 -0.30 -7.68
C TRP A 353 14.39 0.72 -8.35
N ALA A 354 14.82 1.21 -9.53
CA ALA A 354 14.16 2.24 -10.33
C ALA A 354 12.88 1.69 -10.99
N ARG A 355 11.84 1.40 -10.19
CA ARG A 355 10.59 0.77 -10.64
C ARG A 355 9.36 1.42 -10.01
N GLY A 356 8.30 1.58 -10.81
CA GLY A 356 7.00 2.05 -10.36
C GLY A 356 7.07 3.37 -9.59
N GLY A 357 6.39 3.45 -8.46
CA GLY A 357 6.31 4.63 -7.60
C GLY A 357 7.64 5.02 -6.94
N ASN A 358 8.68 4.15 -6.94
CA ASN A 358 9.99 4.53 -6.42
C ASN A 358 10.57 5.73 -7.19
N LEU A 359 10.29 5.81 -8.51
CA LEU A 359 10.70 6.91 -9.38
C LEU A 359 10.07 8.26 -8.99
N GLU A 360 8.92 8.23 -8.33
CA GLU A 360 8.22 9.44 -7.86
C GLU A 360 8.71 9.88 -6.47
N MET A 361 9.12 8.92 -5.64
CA MET A 361 9.54 9.17 -4.27
C MET A 361 10.98 9.68 -4.18
N ILE A 362 11.88 9.09 -4.95
CA ILE A 362 13.33 9.32 -4.84
C ILE A 362 13.83 10.17 -6.01
N GLU A 363 14.56 11.23 -5.69
CA GLU A 363 15.39 11.96 -6.62
C GLU A 363 16.83 11.43 -6.50
N SER A 364 17.24 10.67 -7.53
CA SER A 364 18.49 9.91 -7.48
C SER A 364 19.72 10.82 -7.33
N GLY A 365 20.60 10.49 -6.39
CA GLY A 365 21.77 11.28 -6.03
C GLY A 365 21.50 12.48 -5.12
N VAL A 366 20.23 12.82 -4.87
CA VAL A 366 19.80 13.94 -4.03
C VAL A 366 19.12 13.47 -2.76
N SER A 367 18.00 12.73 -2.85
CA SER A 367 17.22 12.26 -1.72
C SER A 367 17.31 10.73 -1.50
N GLY A 368 18.26 10.08 -2.15
CA GLY A 368 18.50 8.66 -2.15
C GLY A 368 19.07 8.22 -3.50
N TRP A 369 19.10 6.95 -3.78
CA TRP A 369 19.65 6.41 -5.01
C TRP A 369 18.67 5.44 -5.68
N LEU A 370 18.50 5.62 -6.99
CA LEU A 370 17.75 4.71 -7.85
C LEU A 370 18.72 3.82 -8.62
N VAL A 371 18.53 2.52 -8.52
CA VAL A 371 19.42 1.46 -9.03
C VAL A 371 18.71 0.70 -10.15
N ARG A 372 19.39 0.44 -11.24
CA ARG A 372 18.89 -0.33 -12.40
C ARG A 372 19.63 -1.64 -12.57
N ASP A 373 20.88 -1.67 -12.13
CA ASP A 373 21.78 -2.81 -12.29
C ASP A 373 22.79 -2.89 -11.10
N PRO A 374 23.59 -3.95 -10.97
CA PRO A 374 24.58 -4.10 -9.91
C PRO A 374 25.67 -3.01 -9.89
N SER A 375 25.97 -2.35 -11.03
CA SER A 375 26.93 -1.25 -11.08
C SER A 375 26.40 0.00 -10.38
N ASP A 376 25.13 0.37 -10.65
CA ASP A 376 24.44 1.46 -9.95
C ASP A 376 24.38 1.18 -8.43
N LEU A 377 24.17 -0.08 -8.02
CA LEU A 377 24.14 -0.47 -6.60
C LEU A 377 25.51 -0.26 -5.94
N ARG A 378 26.59 -0.67 -6.60
CA ARG A 378 27.97 -0.47 -6.10
C ARG A 378 28.28 1.02 -5.90
N GLU A 379 27.93 1.85 -6.86
CA GLU A 379 28.10 3.30 -6.76
C GLU A 379 27.29 3.89 -5.60
N ALA A 380 26.02 3.52 -5.48
CA ALA A 380 25.16 3.96 -4.39
C ALA A 380 25.72 3.56 -3.02
N LEU A 381 26.19 2.30 -2.86
CA LEU A 381 26.78 1.81 -1.61
C LEU A 381 28.10 2.49 -1.29
N THR A 382 28.88 2.87 -2.29
CA THR A 382 30.10 3.67 -2.09
C THR A 382 29.76 5.06 -1.55
N GLU A 383 28.73 5.72 -2.10
CA GLU A 383 28.25 7.00 -1.59
C GLU A 383 27.66 6.88 -0.17
N VAL A 384 26.94 5.80 0.10
CA VAL A 384 26.38 5.49 1.43
C VAL A 384 27.47 5.34 2.51
N GLN A 385 28.68 4.92 2.17
CA GLN A 385 29.80 4.85 3.13
C GLN A 385 30.28 6.24 3.55
N SER A 386 30.12 7.26 2.71
CA SER A 386 30.45 8.65 3.06
C SER A 386 29.41 9.23 4.01
N GLN A 387 29.82 9.62 5.21
CA GLN A 387 28.94 10.24 6.21
C GLN A 387 28.29 11.53 5.68
N ASP A 388 29.07 12.37 4.99
CA ASP A 388 28.55 13.64 4.47
C ASP A 388 27.48 13.40 3.41
N ARG A 389 27.68 12.42 2.51
CA ARG A 389 26.70 12.05 1.48
C ARG A 389 25.43 11.49 2.10
N ARG A 390 25.56 10.61 3.10
CA ARG A 390 24.40 10.07 3.83
C ARG A 390 23.58 11.17 4.49
N LEU A 391 24.25 12.08 5.24
CA LEU A 391 23.55 13.16 5.93
C LEU A 391 22.91 14.16 4.95
N GLN A 392 23.54 14.43 3.82
CA GLN A 392 22.98 15.27 2.78
C GLN A 392 21.72 14.62 2.16
N ALA A 393 21.82 13.37 1.73
CA ALA A 393 20.71 12.62 1.15
C ALA A 393 19.56 12.43 2.14
N GLY A 394 19.86 12.12 3.40
CA GLY A 394 18.85 11.98 4.46
C GLY A 394 18.07 13.27 4.73
N ARG A 395 18.75 14.44 4.77
CA ARG A 395 18.07 15.74 4.91
C ARG A 395 17.17 16.05 3.72
N ALA A 396 17.65 15.80 2.51
CA ALA A 396 16.86 16.00 1.29
C ALA A 396 15.66 15.02 1.23
N ALA A 397 15.85 13.78 1.66
CA ALA A 397 14.79 12.78 1.77
C ALA A 397 13.68 13.24 2.73
N LEU A 398 14.06 13.68 3.95
CA LEU A 398 13.14 14.20 4.94
C LEU A 398 12.36 15.43 4.43
N ALA A 399 13.06 16.38 3.80
CA ALA A 399 12.42 17.56 3.25
C ALA A 399 11.39 17.19 2.16
N ARG A 400 11.73 16.25 1.28
CA ARG A 400 10.84 15.76 0.23
C ARG A 400 9.59 15.07 0.79
N VAL A 401 9.72 14.26 1.85
CA VAL A 401 8.56 13.63 2.50
C VAL A 401 7.70 14.69 3.18
N ALA A 402 8.29 15.65 3.89
CA ALA A 402 7.57 16.74 4.52
C ALA A 402 6.75 17.57 3.52
N GLU A 403 7.34 17.88 2.36
CA GLU A 403 6.71 18.67 1.30
C GLU A 403 5.58 17.92 0.57
N ARG A 404 5.72 16.61 0.32
CA ARG A 404 4.84 15.88 -0.62
C ARG A 404 3.93 14.84 0.02
N TYR A 405 4.29 14.31 1.19
CA TYR A 405 3.63 13.15 1.79
C TYR A 405 3.18 13.37 3.24
N SER A 406 3.42 14.57 3.78
CA SER A 406 2.95 14.94 5.12
C SER A 406 1.43 15.12 5.16
N PRO A 407 0.81 15.08 6.36
CA PRO A 407 -0.59 15.44 6.54
C PRO A 407 -0.98 16.79 5.92
N ALA A 408 -0.12 17.79 6.04
CA ALA A 408 -0.35 19.12 5.48
C ALA A 408 -0.38 19.14 3.95
N ALA A 409 0.46 18.34 3.31
CA ALA A 409 0.54 18.23 1.85
C ALA A 409 -0.60 17.41 1.24
N VAL A 410 -0.98 16.30 1.88
CA VAL A 410 -1.90 15.32 1.28
C VAL A 410 -3.37 15.55 1.66
N TYR A 411 -3.64 16.06 2.87
CA TYR A 411 -5.03 16.30 3.29
C TYR A 411 -5.83 17.20 2.33
N PRO A 412 -5.31 18.29 1.78
CA PRO A 412 -6.05 19.09 0.79
C PRO A 412 -6.49 18.28 -0.44
N MET A 413 -5.67 17.32 -0.89
CA MET A 413 -6.01 16.44 -2.01
C MET A 413 -7.15 15.48 -1.63
N VAL A 414 -7.11 14.93 -0.42
CA VAL A 414 -8.19 14.07 0.11
C VAL A 414 -9.48 14.87 0.24
N ALA A 415 -9.43 16.07 0.82
CA ALA A 415 -10.58 16.93 1.02
C ALA A 415 -11.23 17.35 -0.32
N ALA A 416 -10.42 17.68 -1.32
CA ALA A 416 -10.90 18.00 -2.66
C ALA A 416 -11.61 16.79 -3.30
N ALA A 417 -11.04 15.59 -3.17
CA ALA A 417 -11.67 14.36 -3.68
C ALA A 417 -12.98 14.04 -2.96
N TYR A 418 -13.06 14.26 -1.65
CA TYR A 418 -14.27 14.08 -0.86
C TYR A 418 -15.38 15.07 -1.26
N ALA A 419 -15.03 16.35 -1.41
CA ALA A 419 -15.95 17.39 -1.84
C ALA A 419 -16.53 17.08 -3.23
N ALA A 420 -15.68 16.68 -4.18
CA ALA A 420 -16.11 16.29 -5.52
C ALA A 420 -17.03 15.07 -5.49
N ALA A 421 -16.71 14.03 -4.71
CA ALA A 421 -17.56 12.85 -4.58
C ALA A 421 -18.92 13.17 -3.95
N LEU A 422 -18.97 14.06 -2.96
CA LEU A 422 -20.22 14.54 -2.36
C LEU A 422 -21.09 15.32 -3.34
N GLU A 423 -20.48 16.16 -4.17
CA GLU A 423 -21.20 16.91 -5.22
C GLU A 423 -21.78 15.96 -6.26
N ASP A 424 -21.00 14.98 -6.73
CA ASP A 424 -21.46 13.99 -7.71
C ASP A 424 -22.60 13.12 -7.15
N ALA A 425 -22.51 12.71 -5.89
CA ALA A 425 -23.57 11.97 -5.22
C ALA A 425 -24.87 12.78 -5.11
N ARG A 426 -24.80 14.10 -4.86
CA ARG A 426 -25.95 14.99 -4.82
C ARG A 426 -26.58 15.18 -6.21
N ARG A 427 -25.77 15.32 -7.25
CA ARG A 427 -26.25 15.43 -8.66
C ARG A 427 -26.94 14.16 -9.12
N GLY A 428 -26.48 12.99 -8.72
CA GLY A 428 -27.11 11.69 -9.00
C GLY A 428 -28.53 11.60 -8.44
N ARG A 429 -28.75 12.08 -7.21
CA ARG A 429 -30.06 12.11 -6.55
C ARG A 429 -31.12 12.97 -7.26
N HIS A 430 -30.72 14.01 -7.98
CA HIS A 430 -31.62 14.89 -8.73
C HIS A 430 -32.00 14.36 -10.11
N ARG A 431 -31.39 13.26 -10.56
CA ARG A 431 -31.64 12.65 -11.89
C ARG A 431 -32.38 11.32 -11.82
N SER A 432 -32.55 10.72 -10.63
CA SER A 432 -33.33 9.52 -10.32
C SER A 432 -34.71 9.90 -9.78
#